data_6ea208d6613d120e69c9567b58691ba9
#
_entry.id   6ea208d6613d120e69c9567b58691ba9
#
_cell.length_a   1.000
_cell.length_b   1.000
_cell.length_c   1.000
_cell.angle_alpha   90.00
_cell.angle_beta   90.00
_cell.angle_gamma   90.00
#
_symmetry.space_group_name_H-M   'P 1'
#
loop_
_entity.id
_entity.type
_entity.pdbx_description
1 polymer ?
#
loop_
_entity_poly.entity_id
_entity_poly.type
_entity_poly.pdbx_seq_one_letter_code
_entity_poly.pdbx_strand_id
1 'polypeptide(L)'
;MAPIQFRALLIVSAVLRVVLILYGEWQDAHMEVRYTDIDYMVFSDAASLMVSGKSPFQRSTYRYSPLLAFLLLPNSILHRPWGKFIFSAAGTLFACGFVYKDHTEASRGAGELSMISVIVWLFNPFTFTIGTRGNCEPIVCALVLWVFICLMNGNYDFNIPKCFSDSKRSCAFCEHDLSVKTQVGIAFCYKKRRVLQAAFWYGLVVHFRIYPIIHALPILMILDPHVFRHGQKPRLQYWNRR
;
A
#
# COMPACT_ATOMS: atom_id res chain seq x y z
N MET A 1 16.12 -16.31 5.80
CA MET A 1 15.55 -16.25 7.17
C MET A 1 14.63 -17.43 7.40
N ALA A 2 14.64 -18.02 8.57
CA ALA A 2 13.68 -19.08 8.89
C ALA A 2 12.26 -18.48 8.96
N PRO A 3 11.26 -19.06 8.28
CA PRO A 3 9.88 -18.57 8.27
C PRO A 3 9.26 -18.49 9.67
N ILE A 4 9.82 -19.26 10.61
CA ILE A 4 9.43 -19.28 12.02
C ILE A 4 9.72 -17.94 12.73
N GLN A 5 10.88 -17.31 12.46
CA GLN A 5 11.26 -16.04 13.09
C GLN A 5 10.35 -14.89 12.65
N PHE A 6 9.99 -14.84 11.36
CA PHE A 6 9.08 -13.83 10.85
C PHE A 6 7.68 -13.96 11.45
N ARG A 7 7.15 -15.19 11.53
CA ARG A 7 5.85 -15.46 12.16
C ARG A 7 5.84 -15.05 13.64
N ALA A 8 6.92 -15.36 14.39
CA ALA A 8 7.06 -14.95 15.79
C ALA A 8 7.01 -13.43 15.95
N LEU A 9 7.70 -12.66 15.09
CA LEU A 9 7.66 -11.20 15.09
C LEU A 9 6.25 -10.65 14.84
N LEU A 10 5.52 -11.23 13.88
CA LEU A 10 4.14 -10.83 13.63
C LEU A 10 3.22 -11.09 14.82
N ILE A 11 3.37 -12.26 15.47
CA ILE A 11 2.57 -12.63 16.65
C ILE A 11 2.87 -11.67 17.80
N VAL A 12 4.15 -11.43 18.13
CA VAL A 12 4.54 -10.50 19.20
C VAL A 12 4.01 -9.10 18.94
N SER A 13 4.15 -8.63 17.69
CA SER A 13 3.62 -7.32 17.28
C SER A 13 2.09 -7.25 17.37
N ALA A 14 1.37 -8.32 16.99
CA ALA A 14 -0.09 -8.38 17.11
C ALA A 14 -0.54 -8.37 18.58
N VAL A 15 0.11 -9.17 19.44
CA VAL A 15 -0.19 -9.20 20.88
C VAL A 15 0.05 -7.82 21.50
N LEU A 16 1.17 -7.15 21.19
CA LEU A 16 1.46 -5.80 21.67
C LEU A 16 0.33 -4.82 21.29
N ARG A 17 -0.15 -4.87 20.04
CA ARG A 17 -1.23 -4.01 19.56
C ARG A 17 -2.56 -4.29 20.25
N VAL A 18 -2.89 -5.56 20.45
CA VAL A 18 -4.10 -5.95 21.19
C VAL A 18 -4.05 -5.42 22.61
N VAL A 19 -2.92 -5.61 23.31
CA VAL A 19 -2.74 -5.10 24.69
C VAL A 19 -2.90 -3.57 24.72
N LEU A 20 -2.31 -2.85 23.76
CA LEU A 20 -2.43 -1.39 23.70
C LEU A 20 -3.87 -0.92 23.39
N ILE A 21 -4.61 -1.64 22.55
CA ILE A 21 -6.02 -1.32 22.28
C ILE A 21 -6.84 -1.52 23.56
N LEU A 22 -6.67 -2.65 24.25
CA LEU A 22 -7.38 -2.92 25.49
C LEU A 22 -7.01 -1.92 26.60
N TYR A 23 -5.73 -1.59 26.72
CA TYR A 23 -5.25 -0.54 27.63
C TYR A 23 -5.87 0.82 27.29
N GLY A 24 -5.93 1.17 25.99
CA GLY A 24 -6.53 2.42 25.52
C GLY A 24 -8.02 2.54 25.86
N GLU A 25 -8.80 1.45 25.74
CA GLU A 25 -10.21 1.43 26.16
C GLU A 25 -10.35 1.64 27.69
N TRP A 26 -9.45 0.99 28.45
CA TRP A 26 -9.42 1.18 29.90
C TRP A 26 -9.02 2.62 30.28
N GLN A 27 -8.00 3.18 29.64
CA GLN A 27 -7.54 4.56 29.86
C GLN A 27 -8.66 5.57 29.52
N ASP A 28 -9.33 5.39 28.40
CA ASP A 28 -10.42 6.28 27.95
C ASP A 28 -11.62 6.31 28.93
N ALA A 29 -11.78 5.20 29.68
CA ALA A 29 -12.84 5.07 30.68
C ALA A 29 -12.47 5.63 32.07
N HIS A 30 -11.18 5.68 32.44
CA HIS A 30 -10.75 5.96 33.82
C HIS A 30 -9.86 7.21 33.97
N MET A 31 -9.34 7.75 32.84
CA MET A 31 -8.41 8.89 32.88
C MET A 31 -9.00 10.10 32.13
N GLU A 32 -8.60 11.31 32.54
CA GLU A 32 -8.98 12.56 31.85
C GLU A 32 -8.37 12.65 30.46
N VAL A 33 -7.09 12.17 30.31
CA VAL A 33 -6.39 12.17 29.04
C VAL A 33 -6.72 10.89 28.27
N ARG A 34 -7.42 11.05 27.16
CA ARG A 34 -7.83 9.94 26.31
C ARG A 34 -6.66 9.39 25.48
N TYR A 35 -6.60 8.07 25.38
CA TYR A 35 -5.69 7.37 24.48
C TYR A 35 -6.17 7.44 23.03
N THR A 36 -7.50 7.31 22.83
CA THR A 36 -8.13 7.31 21.51
C THR A 36 -7.99 8.65 20.81
N ASP A 37 -7.65 8.62 19.52
CA ASP A 37 -7.54 9.79 18.67
C ASP A 37 -8.93 10.46 18.49
N ILE A 38 -8.96 11.79 18.45
CA ILE A 38 -10.17 12.58 18.21
C ILE A 38 -10.79 12.20 16.85
N ASP A 39 -9.96 12.00 15.83
CA ASP A 39 -10.40 11.58 14.49
C ASP A 39 -11.20 10.27 14.53
N TYR A 40 -10.80 9.32 15.38
CA TYR A 40 -11.52 8.04 15.52
C TYR A 40 -12.96 8.23 16.00
N MET A 41 -13.18 9.19 16.89
CA MET A 41 -14.53 9.49 17.36
C MET A 41 -15.39 10.07 16.24
N VAL A 42 -14.80 10.96 15.42
CA VAL A 42 -15.48 11.53 14.25
C VAL A 42 -15.83 10.44 13.23
N PHE A 43 -14.92 9.49 13.00
CA PHE A 43 -15.18 8.36 12.10
C PHE A 43 -16.29 7.45 12.63
N SER A 44 -16.27 7.14 13.92
CA SER A 44 -17.28 6.28 14.57
C SER A 44 -18.66 6.94 14.59
N ASP A 45 -18.75 8.26 14.85
CA ASP A 45 -19.99 9.01 14.79
C ASP A 45 -20.58 9.00 13.36
N ALA A 46 -19.73 9.21 12.35
CA ALA A 46 -20.14 9.15 10.95
C ALA A 46 -20.63 7.75 10.55
N ALA A 47 -19.98 6.70 11.03
CA ALA A 47 -20.41 5.32 10.83
C ALA A 47 -21.78 5.06 11.48
N SER A 48 -22.04 5.57 12.68
CA SER A 48 -23.34 5.42 13.36
C SER A 48 -24.47 6.14 12.63
N LEU A 49 -24.19 7.29 12.02
CA LEU A 49 -25.17 7.98 11.16
C LEU A 49 -25.49 7.12 9.93
N MET A 50 -24.50 6.48 9.31
CA MET A 50 -24.74 5.59 8.16
C MET A 50 -25.58 4.36 8.55
N VAL A 51 -25.35 3.76 9.72
CA VAL A 51 -26.19 2.66 10.24
C VAL A 51 -27.64 3.11 10.38
N SER A 52 -27.87 4.37 10.78
CA SER A 52 -29.20 4.97 10.90
C SER A 52 -29.80 5.41 9.55
N GLY A 53 -29.19 5.08 8.41
CA GLY A 53 -29.63 5.49 7.07
C GLY A 53 -29.43 6.99 6.77
N LYS A 54 -28.60 7.68 7.56
CA LYS A 54 -28.31 9.10 7.40
C LYS A 54 -26.95 9.30 6.71
N SER A 55 -26.77 10.51 6.13
CA SER A 55 -25.49 10.85 5.52
C SER A 55 -24.38 11.01 6.58
N PRO A 56 -23.16 10.46 6.38
CA PRO A 56 -22.04 10.64 7.29
C PRO A 56 -21.61 12.11 7.41
N PHE A 57 -21.92 12.93 6.41
CA PHE A 57 -21.62 14.36 6.37
C PHE A 57 -22.53 15.23 7.27
N GLN A 58 -23.57 14.65 7.88
CA GLN A 58 -24.34 15.34 8.93
C GLN A 58 -23.48 15.61 10.18
N ARG A 59 -22.39 14.85 10.37
CA ARG A 59 -21.35 15.21 11.34
C ARG A 59 -20.51 16.35 10.75
N SER A 60 -20.69 17.56 11.21
CA SER A 60 -20.08 18.78 10.66
C SER A 60 -18.56 18.75 10.52
N THR A 61 -17.88 17.99 11.37
CA THR A 61 -16.42 17.80 11.35
C THR A 61 -15.96 16.65 10.46
N TYR A 62 -16.89 15.82 9.93
CA TYR A 62 -16.52 14.71 9.06
C TYR A 62 -16.23 15.21 7.64
N ARG A 63 -14.97 15.19 7.24
CA ARG A 63 -14.47 15.62 5.91
C ARG A 63 -13.68 14.55 5.20
N TYR A 64 -13.96 13.30 5.53
CA TYR A 64 -13.28 12.13 5.00
C TYR A 64 -14.14 11.42 3.95
N SER A 65 -13.54 10.44 3.27
CA SER A 65 -14.27 9.60 2.33
C SER A 65 -15.42 8.83 3.02
N PRO A 66 -16.60 8.72 2.41
CA PRO A 66 -17.67 7.88 2.93
C PRO A 66 -17.28 6.40 3.03
N LEU A 67 -16.28 5.95 2.26
CA LEU A 67 -15.72 4.60 2.35
C LEU A 67 -15.09 4.33 3.73
N LEU A 68 -14.52 5.34 4.38
CA LEU A 68 -13.96 5.20 5.73
C LEU A 68 -15.08 4.95 6.75
N ALA A 69 -16.17 5.73 6.67
CA ALA A 69 -17.33 5.51 7.53
C ALA A 69 -17.98 4.15 7.27
N PHE A 70 -18.06 3.71 6.01
CA PHE A 70 -18.56 2.39 5.64
C PHE A 70 -17.69 1.27 6.22
N LEU A 71 -16.37 1.39 6.17
CA LEU A 71 -15.42 0.43 6.76
C LEU A 71 -15.62 0.29 8.28
N LEU A 72 -16.07 1.35 8.92
CA LEU A 72 -16.28 1.40 10.37
C LEU A 72 -17.73 1.12 10.81
N LEU A 73 -18.62 0.71 9.92
CA LEU A 73 -19.98 0.27 10.32
C LEU A 73 -19.96 -0.75 11.48
N PRO A 74 -19.03 -1.73 11.53
CA PRO A 74 -18.95 -2.66 12.65
C PRO A 74 -18.70 -2.01 14.02
N ASN A 75 -18.14 -0.78 14.07
CA ASN A 75 -17.98 -0.05 15.33
C ASN A 75 -19.30 0.20 16.04
N SER A 76 -20.36 0.48 15.26
CA SER A 76 -21.68 0.76 15.79
C SER A 76 -22.53 -0.50 15.98
N ILE A 77 -22.26 -1.58 15.21
CA ILE A 77 -23.04 -2.80 15.20
C ILE A 77 -22.50 -3.83 16.21
N LEU A 78 -21.15 -3.99 16.26
CA LEU A 78 -20.50 -5.02 17.07
C LEU A 78 -19.85 -4.41 18.32
N HIS A 79 -18.75 -3.67 18.16
CA HIS A 79 -17.97 -3.13 19.27
C HIS A 79 -17.15 -1.92 18.85
N ARG A 80 -17.12 -0.87 19.68
CA ARG A 80 -16.42 0.39 19.41
C ARG A 80 -14.94 0.25 18.96
N PRO A 81 -14.09 -0.61 19.56
CA PRO A 81 -12.68 -0.74 19.17
C PRO A 81 -12.44 -1.49 17.87
N TRP A 82 -13.46 -1.98 17.15
CA TRP A 82 -13.30 -2.75 15.93
C TRP A 82 -12.42 -2.06 14.88
N GLY A 83 -12.62 -0.77 14.67
CA GLY A 83 -11.81 0.01 13.74
C GLY A 83 -10.35 0.09 14.14
N LYS A 84 -10.02 0.13 15.43
CA LYS A 84 -8.64 0.11 15.92
C LYS A 84 -7.94 -1.20 15.53
N PHE A 85 -8.64 -2.34 15.58
CA PHE A 85 -8.11 -3.62 15.11
C PHE A 85 -7.85 -3.61 13.61
N ILE A 86 -8.78 -3.07 12.81
CA ILE A 86 -8.61 -2.96 11.35
C ILE A 86 -7.40 -2.09 11.02
N PHE A 87 -7.27 -0.92 11.65
CA PHE A 87 -6.17 0.01 11.39
C PHE A 87 -4.82 -0.58 11.83
N SER A 88 -4.78 -1.26 12.96
CA SER A 88 -3.59 -1.97 13.43
C SER A 88 -3.20 -3.15 12.53
N ALA A 89 -4.19 -3.92 12.04
CA ALA A 89 -3.95 -5.03 11.11
C ALA A 89 -3.38 -4.52 9.79
N ALA A 90 -3.85 -3.39 9.27
CA ALA A 90 -3.30 -2.77 8.06
C ALA A 90 -1.82 -2.40 8.21
N GLY A 91 -1.38 -1.93 9.38
CA GLY A 91 0.03 -1.70 9.70
C GLY A 91 0.88 -2.98 9.66
N THR A 92 0.30 -4.12 10.06
CA THR A 92 0.95 -5.43 9.96
C THR A 92 1.01 -5.92 8.52
N LEU A 93 -0.04 -5.71 7.73
CA LEU A 93 -0.05 -6.02 6.29
C LEU A 93 0.99 -5.21 5.52
N PHE A 94 1.22 -3.96 5.90
CA PHE A 94 2.30 -3.14 5.35
C PHE A 94 3.68 -3.82 5.53
N ALA A 95 3.97 -4.33 6.74
CA ALA A 95 5.20 -5.07 7.01
C ALA A 95 5.31 -6.34 6.16
N CYS A 96 4.21 -7.08 5.98
CA CYS A 96 4.18 -8.26 5.10
C CYS A 96 4.49 -7.92 3.64
N GLY A 97 4.09 -6.73 3.17
CA GLY A 97 4.39 -6.24 1.82
C GLY A 97 5.90 -6.11 1.55
N PHE A 98 6.68 -5.68 2.53
CA PHE A 98 8.14 -5.64 2.41
C PHE A 98 8.75 -7.03 2.22
N VAL A 99 8.28 -8.01 3.00
CA VAL A 99 8.77 -9.40 2.90
C VAL A 99 8.36 -10.04 1.58
N TYR A 100 7.14 -9.78 1.11
CA TYR A 100 6.68 -10.27 -0.19
C TYR A 100 7.56 -9.79 -1.33
N LYS A 101 7.95 -8.51 -1.32
CA LYS A 101 8.82 -7.95 -2.34
C LYS A 101 10.22 -8.56 -2.32
N ASP A 102 10.79 -8.79 -1.13
CA ASP A 102 12.12 -9.37 -0.95
C ASP A 102 12.22 -10.78 -1.52
N HIS A 103 11.20 -11.61 -1.33
CA HIS A 103 11.14 -12.96 -1.90
C HIS A 103 11.12 -12.96 -3.43
N THR A 104 10.70 -11.87 -4.06
CA THR A 104 10.67 -11.74 -5.53
C THR A 104 11.99 -11.23 -6.10
N GLU A 105 12.82 -10.54 -5.29
CA GLU A 105 14.14 -10.02 -5.69
C GLU A 105 15.26 -10.87 -5.06
N ALA A 106 15.54 -12.05 -5.59
CA ALA A 106 16.43 -13.08 -5.04
C ALA A 106 17.93 -12.70 -4.93
N SER A 107 18.27 -11.53 -4.39
CA SER A 107 19.65 -11.16 -4.08
C SER A 107 19.95 -11.36 -2.58
N ARG A 108 21.06 -12.07 -2.27
CA ARG A 108 21.43 -12.46 -0.88
C ARG A 108 21.59 -11.32 0.13
N GLY A 109 21.72 -10.06 -0.32
CA GLY A 109 21.83 -8.90 0.58
C GLY A 109 20.49 -8.20 0.89
N ALA A 110 19.47 -8.43 0.08
CA ALA A 110 18.16 -7.80 0.24
C ALA A 110 17.38 -8.34 1.45
N GLY A 111 17.55 -9.63 1.78
CA GLY A 111 16.83 -10.30 2.85
C GLY A 111 17.10 -9.75 4.26
N GLU A 112 18.34 -9.34 4.56
CA GLU A 112 18.69 -8.76 5.85
C GLU A 112 18.13 -7.35 6.00
N LEU A 113 18.23 -6.53 4.96
CA LEU A 113 17.72 -5.16 4.94
C LEU A 113 16.19 -5.10 5.06
N SER A 114 15.51 -6.00 4.35
CA SER A 114 14.06 -6.17 4.43
C SER A 114 13.61 -6.51 5.85
N MET A 115 14.34 -7.40 6.52
CA MET A 115 14.06 -7.80 7.89
C MET A 115 14.21 -6.66 8.89
N ILE A 116 15.29 -5.89 8.79
CA ILE A 116 15.51 -4.71 9.62
C ILE A 116 14.37 -3.71 9.41
N SER A 117 13.98 -3.48 8.15
CA SER A 117 12.87 -2.59 7.82
C SER A 117 11.55 -3.04 8.45
N VAL A 118 11.28 -4.36 8.45
CA VAL A 118 10.09 -4.93 9.09
C VAL A 118 10.13 -4.75 10.61
N ILE A 119 11.26 -5.04 11.26
CA ILE A 119 11.41 -4.88 12.70
C ILE A 119 11.22 -3.41 13.09
N VAL A 120 11.90 -2.50 12.38
CA VAL A 120 11.77 -1.05 12.62
C VAL A 120 10.33 -0.61 12.44
N TRP A 121 9.63 -1.06 11.39
CA TRP A 121 8.23 -0.71 11.17
C TRP A 121 7.29 -1.26 12.26
N LEU A 122 7.41 -2.54 12.59
CA LEU A 122 6.49 -3.21 13.52
C LEU A 122 6.61 -2.71 14.95
N PHE A 123 7.82 -2.36 15.38
CA PHE A 123 8.13 -2.00 16.76
C PHE A 123 8.47 -0.52 16.97
N ASN A 124 8.35 0.32 15.92
CA ASN A 124 8.44 1.76 16.09
C ASN A 124 7.22 2.28 16.86
N PRO A 125 7.43 2.99 17.99
CA PRO A 125 6.33 3.52 18.80
C PRO A 125 5.32 4.35 18.00
N PHE A 126 5.76 5.15 17.06
CA PHE A 126 4.88 5.96 16.23
C PHE A 126 3.99 5.11 15.32
N THR A 127 4.53 4.04 14.71
CA THR A 127 3.76 3.23 13.76
C THR A 127 2.72 2.35 14.44
N PHE A 128 3.02 1.76 15.60
CA PHE A 128 2.03 0.94 16.28
C PHE A 128 1.00 1.78 17.07
N THR A 129 1.40 2.92 17.64
CA THR A 129 0.46 3.78 18.38
C THR A 129 -0.55 4.46 17.46
N ILE A 130 -0.17 4.89 16.26
CA ILE A 130 -1.10 5.50 15.30
C ILE A 130 -2.29 4.57 15.04
N GLY A 131 -2.06 3.29 14.74
CA GLY A 131 -3.13 2.34 14.48
C GLY A 131 -3.95 1.99 15.71
N THR A 132 -3.31 1.80 16.88
CA THR A 132 -3.99 1.42 18.13
C THR A 132 -4.80 2.58 18.73
N ARG A 133 -4.42 3.82 18.45
CA ARG A 133 -5.20 5.02 18.81
C ARG A 133 -6.42 5.24 17.92
N GLY A 134 -6.52 4.51 16.79
CA GLY A 134 -7.66 4.59 15.88
C GLY A 134 -7.47 5.56 14.71
N ASN A 135 -6.24 5.88 14.32
CA ASN A 135 -5.99 6.65 13.11
C ASN A 135 -5.95 5.73 11.88
N CYS A 136 -6.50 6.17 10.74
CA CYS A 136 -6.61 5.38 9.51
C CYS A 136 -5.33 5.39 8.65
N GLU A 137 -4.29 6.12 9.05
CA GLU A 137 -3.03 6.23 8.29
C GLU A 137 -2.38 4.88 7.94
N PRO A 138 -2.38 3.84 8.81
CA PRO A 138 -1.84 2.54 8.44
C PRO A 138 -2.50 1.90 7.21
N ILE A 139 -3.80 2.12 7.00
CA ILE A 139 -4.49 1.65 5.78
C ILE A 139 -3.96 2.38 4.55
N VAL A 140 -3.81 3.69 4.65
CA VAL A 140 -3.29 4.53 3.55
C VAL A 140 -1.87 4.08 3.18
N CYS A 141 -0.99 3.90 4.17
CA CYS A 141 0.37 3.41 3.95
C CYS A 141 0.38 2.02 3.28
N ALA A 142 -0.48 1.09 3.73
CA ALA A 142 -0.57 -0.25 3.15
C ALA A 142 -1.05 -0.20 1.68
N LEU A 143 -2.02 0.63 1.36
CA LEU A 143 -2.53 0.81 -0.01
C LEU A 143 -1.50 1.48 -0.92
N VAL A 144 -0.78 2.49 -0.44
CA VAL A 144 0.31 3.14 -1.20
C VAL A 144 1.41 2.13 -1.50
N LEU A 145 1.84 1.35 -0.49
CA LEU A 145 2.82 0.29 -0.73
C LEU A 145 2.33 -0.73 -1.76
N TRP A 146 1.07 -1.11 -1.69
CA TRP A 146 0.46 -2.04 -2.66
C TRP A 146 0.49 -1.49 -4.09
N VAL A 147 0.22 -0.18 -4.25
CA VAL A 147 0.36 0.50 -5.56
C VAL A 147 1.79 0.35 -6.10
N PHE A 148 2.80 0.64 -5.27
CA PHE A 148 4.19 0.48 -5.67
C PHE A 148 4.56 -0.97 -5.99
N ILE A 149 4.09 -1.94 -5.21
CA ILE A 149 4.29 -3.37 -5.50
C ILE A 149 3.67 -3.74 -6.86
N CYS A 150 2.46 -3.27 -7.15
CA CYS A 150 1.81 -3.51 -8.46
C CYS A 150 2.62 -2.91 -9.61
N LEU A 151 3.16 -1.69 -9.44
CA LEU A 151 3.99 -1.03 -10.45
C LEU A 151 5.32 -1.75 -10.66
N MET A 152 5.99 -2.13 -9.59
CA MET A 152 7.29 -2.80 -9.65
C MET A 152 7.18 -4.19 -10.24
N ASN A 153 6.16 -4.96 -9.86
CA ASN A 153 5.89 -6.29 -10.43
C ASN A 153 5.50 -6.23 -11.92
N GLY A 154 5.15 -5.06 -12.45
CA GLY A 154 4.94 -4.83 -13.88
C GLY A 154 6.22 -4.55 -14.66
N ASN A 155 7.32 -4.25 -13.96
CA ASN A 155 8.61 -3.85 -14.55
C ASN A 155 9.64 -4.99 -14.64
N TYR A 156 9.28 -6.25 -14.33
CA TYR A 156 10.19 -7.36 -14.55
C TYR A 156 10.61 -7.43 -16.01
N ASP A 157 11.92 -7.43 -16.20
CA ASP A 157 12.61 -7.52 -17.47
C ASP A 157 12.11 -8.70 -18.29
N PHE A 158 11.13 -8.40 -19.14
CA PHE A 158 11.06 -9.15 -20.35
C PHE A 158 12.26 -8.69 -21.19
N ASN A 159 13.28 -9.52 -21.32
CA ASN A 159 14.26 -9.42 -22.39
C ASN A 159 13.50 -9.54 -23.72
N ILE A 160 12.80 -8.45 -24.09
CA ILE A 160 12.27 -8.31 -25.44
C ILE A 160 13.50 -8.34 -26.32
N PRO A 161 13.65 -9.31 -27.25
CA PRO A 161 14.76 -9.35 -28.15
C PRO A 161 14.96 -7.95 -28.74
N LYS A 162 16.18 -7.44 -28.73
CA LYS A 162 16.51 -6.08 -29.21
C LYS A 162 15.97 -5.79 -30.62
N CYS A 163 15.65 -6.81 -31.37
CA CYS A 163 14.98 -6.76 -32.67
C CYS A 163 13.61 -6.04 -32.64
N PHE A 164 12.91 -5.99 -31.51
CA PHE A 164 11.58 -5.37 -31.45
C PHE A 164 11.61 -3.90 -31.02
N SER A 165 12.76 -3.42 -30.49
CA SER A 165 12.93 -2.02 -30.07
C SER A 165 13.33 -1.09 -31.23
N ASP A 166 13.92 -1.64 -32.29
CA ASP A 166 14.32 -0.87 -33.48
C ASP A 166 13.29 -1.07 -34.59
N SER A 167 12.37 -0.12 -34.71
CA SER A 167 11.27 -0.08 -35.68
C SER A 167 11.71 -0.10 -37.17
N LYS A 168 12.99 -0.31 -37.48
CA LYS A 168 13.54 -0.23 -38.84
C LYS A 168 14.38 -1.43 -39.29
N ARG A 169 14.59 -2.47 -38.47
CA ARG A 169 15.25 -3.69 -38.92
C ARG A 169 14.34 -4.90 -38.70
N SER A 170 13.68 -5.29 -39.74
CA SER A 170 13.00 -6.58 -39.84
C SER A 170 14.03 -7.69 -39.70
N CYS A 171 14.13 -8.31 -38.52
CA CYS A 171 14.94 -9.52 -38.36
C CYS A 171 14.12 -10.70 -38.91
N ALA A 172 14.62 -11.29 -40.00
CA ALA A 172 14.01 -12.49 -40.63
C ALA A 172 13.77 -13.64 -39.64
N PHE A 173 14.50 -13.66 -38.51
CA PHE A 173 14.36 -14.66 -37.46
C PHE A 173 13.06 -14.51 -36.61
N CYS A 174 12.53 -13.27 -36.44
CA CYS A 174 11.33 -13.02 -35.65
C CYS A 174 10.03 -13.22 -36.47
N GLU A 175 10.11 -13.34 -37.77
CA GLU A 175 8.93 -13.44 -38.63
C GLU A 175 8.35 -14.87 -38.69
N HIS A 176 9.17 -15.89 -38.35
CA HIS A 176 8.76 -17.29 -38.45
C HIS A 176 8.30 -17.92 -37.12
N ASP A 177 8.52 -17.31 -35.96
CA ASP A 177 8.18 -17.93 -34.67
C ASP A 177 6.92 -17.33 -34.05
N LEU A 178 5.80 -17.99 -34.28
CA LEU A 178 4.48 -17.66 -33.73
C LEU A 178 4.50 -17.69 -32.18
N SER A 179 5.37 -18.53 -31.58
CA SER A 179 5.52 -18.66 -30.13
C SER A 179 6.06 -17.38 -29.51
N VAL A 180 7.04 -16.74 -30.11
CA VAL A 180 7.64 -15.48 -29.63
C VAL A 180 6.62 -14.33 -29.69
N LYS A 181 5.86 -14.23 -30.80
CA LYS A 181 4.80 -13.21 -30.93
C LYS A 181 3.72 -13.37 -29.87
N THR A 182 3.33 -14.60 -29.56
CA THR A 182 2.33 -14.91 -28.52
C THR A 182 2.86 -14.56 -27.12
N GLN A 183 4.12 -14.89 -26.81
CA GLN A 183 4.75 -14.56 -25.53
C GLN A 183 4.89 -13.05 -25.31
N VAL A 184 5.31 -12.31 -26.34
CA VAL A 184 5.39 -10.84 -26.29
C VAL A 184 4.01 -10.21 -26.12
N GLY A 185 2.99 -10.71 -26.83
CA GLY A 185 1.62 -10.25 -26.68
C GLY A 185 1.06 -10.49 -25.27
N ILE A 186 1.28 -11.67 -24.70
CA ILE A 186 0.88 -12.02 -23.33
C ILE A 186 1.58 -11.12 -22.31
N ALA A 187 2.88 -10.89 -22.46
CA ALA A 187 3.67 -10.02 -21.59
C ALA A 187 3.19 -8.58 -21.63
N PHE A 188 2.89 -8.06 -22.82
CA PHE A 188 2.35 -6.71 -23.00
C PHE A 188 0.96 -6.55 -22.35
N CYS A 189 0.07 -7.52 -22.53
CA CYS A 189 -1.23 -7.55 -21.87
C CYS A 189 -1.10 -7.62 -20.35
N TYR A 190 -0.17 -8.44 -19.82
CA TYR A 190 0.08 -8.56 -18.38
C TYR A 190 0.60 -7.26 -17.78
N LYS A 191 1.56 -6.60 -18.43
CA LYS A 191 2.09 -5.29 -18.02
C LYS A 191 0.99 -4.23 -18.00
N LYS A 192 0.18 -4.15 -19.05
CA LYS A 192 -0.96 -3.21 -19.13
C LYS A 192 -1.97 -3.45 -18.00
N ARG A 193 -2.27 -4.72 -17.70
CA ARG A 193 -3.18 -5.08 -16.59
C ARG A 193 -2.67 -4.63 -15.23
N ARG A 194 -1.36 -4.76 -14.97
CA ARG A 194 -0.73 -4.35 -13.70
C ARG A 194 -0.74 -2.84 -13.51
N VAL A 195 -0.45 -2.08 -14.56
CA VAL A 195 -0.54 -0.61 -14.52
C VAL A 195 -1.98 -0.16 -14.27
N LEU A 196 -2.97 -0.76 -14.93
CA LEU A 196 -4.38 -0.45 -14.67
C LEU A 196 -4.79 -0.80 -13.23
N GLN A 197 -4.31 -1.92 -12.71
CA GLN A 197 -4.54 -2.30 -11.31
C GLN A 197 -3.92 -1.29 -10.34
N ALA A 198 -2.67 -0.85 -10.59
CA ALA A 198 -2.00 0.17 -9.79
C ALA A 198 -2.76 1.51 -9.86
N ALA A 199 -3.22 1.92 -11.03
CA ALA A 199 -3.99 3.15 -11.23
C ALA A 199 -5.32 3.11 -10.47
N PHE A 200 -6.03 1.98 -10.50
CA PHE A 200 -7.26 1.78 -9.73
C PHE A 200 -7.01 1.94 -8.22
N TRP A 201 -6.01 1.24 -7.68
CA TRP A 201 -5.68 1.33 -6.26
C TRP A 201 -5.17 2.71 -5.87
N TYR A 202 -4.44 3.38 -6.77
CA TYR A 202 -3.98 4.74 -6.53
C TYR A 202 -5.15 5.72 -6.47
N GLY A 203 -6.10 5.63 -7.40
CA GLY A 203 -7.33 6.43 -7.36
C GLY A 203 -8.13 6.19 -6.08
N LEU A 204 -8.23 4.93 -5.62
CA LEU A 204 -8.91 4.57 -4.39
C LEU A 204 -8.23 5.18 -3.16
N VAL A 205 -6.91 5.13 -3.06
CA VAL A 205 -6.18 5.68 -1.91
C VAL A 205 -6.25 7.20 -1.85
N VAL A 206 -6.19 7.87 -3.00
CA VAL A 206 -6.38 9.34 -3.09
C VAL A 206 -7.81 9.73 -2.71
N HIS A 207 -8.80 8.92 -3.11
CA HIS A 207 -10.18 9.12 -2.68
C HIS A 207 -10.36 8.90 -1.18
N PHE A 208 -9.65 7.94 -0.60
CA PHE A 208 -9.71 7.64 0.83
C PHE A 208 -9.10 8.78 1.70
N ARG A 209 -7.94 9.27 1.28
CA ARG A 209 -7.24 10.45 1.82
C ARG A 209 -6.61 11.22 0.67
N ILE A 210 -6.73 12.53 0.63
CA ILE A 210 -6.26 13.34 -0.50
C ILE A 210 -4.73 13.44 -0.60
N TYR A 211 -4.01 13.43 0.52
CA TYR A 211 -2.57 13.69 0.53
C TYR A 211 -1.71 12.67 -0.26
N PRO A 212 -2.08 11.38 -0.45
CA PRO A 212 -1.32 10.46 -1.30
C PRO A 212 -1.16 10.92 -2.75
N ILE A 213 -1.88 11.97 -3.18
CA ILE A 213 -1.70 12.59 -4.49
C ILE A 213 -0.25 13.07 -4.74
N ILE A 214 0.52 13.32 -3.68
CA ILE A 214 1.94 13.67 -3.78
C ILE A 214 2.77 12.57 -4.46
N HIS A 215 2.31 11.33 -4.42
CA HIS A 215 2.97 10.20 -5.10
C HIS A 215 2.70 10.17 -6.61
N ALA A 216 1.86 11.07 -7.16
CA ALA A 216 1.59 11.12 -8.59
C ALA A 216 2.88 11.36 -9.41
N LEU A 217 3.71 12.30 -8.96
CA LEU A 217 4.95 12.60 -9.67
C LEU A 217 5.95 11.43 -9.66
N PRO A 218 6.29 10.80 -8.53
CA PRO A 218 7.11 9.59 -8.51
C PRO A 218 6.54 8.45 -9.37
N ILE A 219 5.22 8.24 -9.35
CA ILE A 219 4.57 7.20 -10.16
C ILE A 219 4.72 7.50 -11.65
N LEU A 220 4.50 8.74 -12.09
CA LEU A 220 4.71 9.15 -13.47
C LEU A 220 6.16 8.96 -13.92
N MET A 221 7.13 9.28 -13.05
CA MET A 221 8.55 9.05 -13.33
C MET A 221 8.89 7.56 -13.49
N ILE A 222 8.27 6.68 -12.69
CA ILE A 222 8.44 5.22 -12.81
C ILE A 222 7.83 4.70 -14.12
N LEU A 223 6.72 5.28 -14.57
CA LEU A 223 6.02 4.87 -15.79
C LEU A 223 6.67 5.41 -17.07
N ASP A 224 7.47 6.48 -16.99
CA ASP A 224 8.16 7.05 -18.16
C ASP A 224 9.37 6.18 -18.57
N PRO A 225 9.32 5.53 -19.76
CA PRO A 225 10.41 4.68 -20.22
C PRO A 225 11.72 5.45 -20.51
N HIS A 226 11.67 6.78 -20.62
CA HIS A 226 12.85 7.62 -20.86
C HIS A 226 13.60 7.98 -19.58
N VAL A 227 12.91 8.01 -18.42
CA VAL A 227 13.52 8.34 -17.12
C VAL A 227 14.24 7.13 -16.54
N PHE A 228 13.64 5.93 -16.65
CA PHE A 228 14.21 4.68 -16.15
C PHE A 228 14.61 3.72 -17.27
N ARG A 229 15.60 4.09 -18.10
CA ARG A 229 16.30 3.11 -18.93
C ARG A 229 17.27 2.32 -18.04
N HIS A 230 17.12 0.99 -18.06
CA HIS A 230 17.92 0.03 -17.33
C HIS A 230 19.39 0.42 -17.14
N GLY A 231 19.83 0.52 -15.87
CA GLY A 231 21.23 0.67 -15.48
C GLY A 231 21.85 2.05 -15.70
N GLN A 232 21.13 3.03 -16.21
CA GLN A 232 21.61 4.41 -16.32
C GLN A 232 20.95 5.31 -15.28
N LYS A 233 21.76 6.15 -14.61
CA LYS A 233 21.24 7.20 -13.71
C LYS A 233 20.21 8.05 -14.45
N PRO A 234 19.08 8.42 -13.82
CA PRO A 234 18.04 9.25 -14.45
C PRO A 234 18.69 10.55 -14.97
N ARG A 235 18.62 10.77 -16.28
CA ARG A 235 19.10 12.01 -16.90
C ARG A 235 17.93 12.97 -17.03
N LEU A 236 17.84 13.95 -16.17
CA LEU A 236 16.88 15.06 -16.22
C LEU A 236 16.96 15.90 -17.52
N GLN A 237 18.03 15.75 -18.29
CA GLN A 237 18.24 16.46 -19.56
C GLN A 237 17.21 16.20 -20.65
N TYR A 238 16.42 15.12 -20.56
CA TYR A 238 15.41 14.81 -21.57
C TYR A 238 14.12 15.60 -21.40
N TRP A 239 13.88 16.23 -20.25
CA TRP A 239 12.67 17.03 -20.00
C TRP A 239 12.73 18.44 -20.61
N ASN A 240 13.93 18.94 -20.94
CA ASN A 240 14.11 20.28 -21.52
C ASN A 240 14.08 20.34 -23.06
N ARG A 241 13.75 19.26 -23.75
CA ARG A 241 13.75 19.19 -25.23
C ARG A 241 12.39 19.00 -25.89
N ARG A 242 11.32 19.42 -25.21
CA ARG A 242 9.99 19.52 -25.85
C ARG A 242 9.41 20.89 -25.62
#